data_f53d03e33b8ead653e7612453b7588c9
#
_entry.id   f53d03e33b8ead653e7612453b7588c9
#
_cell.length_a   1.000
_cell.length_b   1.000
_cell.length_c   1.000
_cell.angle_alpha   90.00
_cell.angle_beta   90.00
_cell.angle_gamma   90.00
#
_symmetry.space_group_name_H-M   'P 1'
#
loop_
_entity.id
_entity.type
_entity.pdbx_description
1 polymer ?
#
loop_
_entity_poly.entity_id
_entity_poly.type
_entity_poly.pdbx_seq_one_letter_code
_entity_poly.pdbx_strand_id
1 'polypeptide(L)'
;MSITLDQVTKHYAGAPVVNDVSLDIGDGEFFVLLGPSGSGKSTLLRAIAGLSGVDHGRIALHGRDVTHVAARKRGVGLVFQNYALFRHMTVAENIEFALRVRHMRAGARRQRRQELLRLVALEGMDQRLPAQLSGGQQQRVAVARALAHKPEVLLLDEPFGALDAKIREELRRTIRQVQRELGITTVLVTHDQEEAFAMADRIGVMNLGRLLEMGAPHDLYSRPATRFVATFLGAANLILARRTPDGIQMGANTVAAAERSADVDEREVVAVVRPEELEVAASREALSSGYLARGVVAEVVFTGALESLRVRLENGVQAPLLAQPDGAAGASLLVTRTQHEQRGFEIHPGQDVAIGVRRVHVLPTPLSSFTACAASPALADALSRQPLLAELAVRMKTRIAMRAEPQLGVPEAACAADGPFVGTTALASQADCAHRAEWLLRRGAQDLLVLPEHAAVPQRVLIHWMGEGSRSATLAVSASVLRHLSAEAVYVGIFPQQSARVRAQHGMRDLLDARSEAQLAHGLEMRTELRFGDVAQELALRLAEAPAQMLIVGVTELTRFAERFRGLLDGGQWPMLIVYRGSP
;
A
#
# COMPACT_ATOMS: atom_id res chain seq x y z
N MET A 1 19.78 12.90 -15.22
CA MET A 1 19.26 11.68 -14.53
C MET A 1 20.37 10.67 -14.50
N SER A 2 20.76 10.25 -13.30
CA SER A 2 21.86 9.30 -13.11
C SER A 2 21.42 7.85 -13.29
N ILE A 3 20.22 7.51 -12.83
CA ILE A 3 19.64 6.16 -12.96
C ILE A 3 18.20 6.32 -13.44
N THR A 4 17.87 5.60 -14.51
CA THR A 4 16.49 5.50 -15.02
C THR A 4 16.11 4.04 -15.14
N LEU A 5 15.02 3.66 -14.53
CA LEU A 5 14.36 2.36 -14.68
C LEU A 5 13.04 2.57 -15.42
N ASP A 6 12.79 1.78 -16.44
CA ASP A 6 11.55 1.84 -17.21
C ASP A 6 10.93 0.44 -17.27
N GLN A 7 9.79 0.28 -16.58
CA GLN A 7 8.98 -0.94 -16.49
C GLN A 7 9.79 -2.22 -16.16
N VAL A 8 10.77 -2.09 -15.25
CA VAL A 8 11.67 -3.20 -14.91
C VAL A 8 10.92 -4.31 -14.21
N THR A 9 11.00 -5.52 -14.77
CA THR A 9 10.37 -6.72 -14.23
C THR A 9 11.37 -7.87 -14.13
N LYS A 10 11.34 -8.59 -12.99
CA LYS A 10 12.18 -9.77 -12.73
C LYS A 10 11.37 -10.88 -12.07
N HIS A 11 11.41 -12.08 -12.67
CA HIS A 11 10.77 -13.27 -12.12
C HIS A 11 11.81 -14.25 -11.54
N TYR A 12 11.40 -14.96 -10.48
CA TYR A 12 12.06 -16.15 -9.98
C TYR A 12 11.02 -17.26 -9.82
N ALA A 13 11.31 -18.43 -10.38
CA ALA A 13 10.39 -19.57 -10.37
C ALA A 13 8.95 -19.22 -10.84
N GLY A 14 8.82 -18.32 -11.82
CA GLY A 14 7.53 -17.89 -12.36
C GLY A 14 6.82 -16.78 -11.58
N ALA A 15 7.30 -16.41 -10.39
CA ALA A 15 6.74 -15.31 -9.61
C ALA A 15 7.49 -14.00 -9.86
N PRO A 16 6.79 -12.86 -10.08
CA PRO A 16 7.42 -11.55 -10.20
C PRO A 16 7.92 -11.09 -8.83
N VAL A 17 9.24 -11.02 -8.67
CA VAL A 17 9.90 -10.47 -7.46
C VAL A 17 10.12 -8.97 -7.60
N VAL A 18 10.32 -8.49 -8.82
CA VAL A 18 10.24 -7.08 -9.20
C VAL A 18 9.22 -7.01 -10.33
N ASN A 19 8.25 -6.11 -10.22
CA ASN A 19 7.09 -6.08 -11.11
C ASN A 19 6.79 -4.65 -11.55
N ASP A 20 7.09 -4.35 -12.82
CA ASP A 20 6.75 -3.09 -13.48
C ASP A 20 7.26 -1.84 -12.72
N VAL A 21 8.54 -1.85 -12.33
CA VAL A 21 9.14 -0.74 -11.58
C VAL A 21 9.72 0.30 -12.53
N SER A 22 9.18 1.51 -12.45
CA SER A 22 9.70 2.70 -13.13
C SER A 22 10.18 3.72 -12.09
N LEU A 23 11.39 4.26 -12.27
CA LEU A 23 12.06 5.10 -11.31
C LEU A 23 13.13 5.96 -11.97
N ASP A 24 13.18 7.24 -11.59
CA ASP A 24 14.24 8.17 -11.97
C ASP A 24 14.96 8.71 -10.74
N ILE A 25 16.30 8.62 -10.73
CA ILE A 25 17.16 9.14 -9.68
C ILE A 25 18.08 10.22 -10.27
N GLY A 26 18.13 11.37 -9.63
CA GLY A 26 18.94 12.52 -10.03
C GLY A 26 20.45 12.30 -9.85
N ASP A 27 21.25 13.15 -10.50
CA ASP A 27 22.69 13.14 -10.30
C ASP A 27 23.04 13.66 -8.89
N GLY A 28 23.91 12.94 -8.17
CA GLY A 28 24.29 13.25 -6.80
C GLY A 28 23.21 13.05 -5.74
N GLU A 29 22.05 12.46 -6.12
CA GLU A 29 20.94 12.17 -5.20
C GLU A 29 21.28 10.98 -4.28
N PHE A 30 20.89 11.08 -3.02
CA PHE A 30 20.84 9.95 -2.10
C PHE A 30 19.44 9.37 -2.06
N PHE A 31 19.21 8.34 -2.83
CA PHE A 31 17.91 7.67 -2.95
C PHE A 31 17.84 6.43 -2.06
N VAL A 32 16.75 6.26 -1.32
CA VAL A 32 16.55 5.08 -0.47
C VAL A 32 15.37 4.25 -0.96
N LEU A 33 15.63 2.97 -1.25
CA LEU A 33 14.58 1.97 -1.46
C LEU A 33 14.21 1.35 -0.12
N LEU A 34 13.02 1.65 0.35
CA LEU A 34 12.49 1.21 1.64
C LEU A 34 11.33 0.23 1.43
N GLY A 35 11.15 -0.73 2.33
CA GLY A 35 10.03 -1.67 2.29
C GLY A 35 10.26 -2.92 3.13
N PRO A 36 9.25 -3.76 3.36
CA PRO A 36 9.39 -4.99 4.13
C PRO A 36 10.33 -6.00 3.49
N SER A 37 10.79 -6.98 4.28
CA SER A 37 11.60 -8.08 3.77
C SER A 37 10.84 -8.84 2.67
N GLY A 38 11.54 -9.21 1.60
CA GLY A 38 10.93 -9.89 0.46
C GLY A 38 10.21 -8.99 -0.56
N SER A 39 10.19 -7.66 -0.39
CA SER A 39 9.55 -6.74 -1.33
C SER A 39 10.28 -6.52 -2.67
N GLY A 40 11.41 -7.18 -2.91
CA GLY A 40 12.15 -7.11 -4.17
C GLY A 40 13.29 -6.09 -4.23
N LYS A 41 13.55 -5.30 -3.18
CA LYS A 41 14.55 -4.22 -3.13
C LYS A 41 15.97 -4.67 -3.51
N SER A 42 16.50 -5.69 -2.83
CA SER A 42 17.86 -6.22 -3.13
C SER A 42 17.94 -6.84 -4.53
N THR A 43 16.84 -7.40 -5.04
CA THR A 43 16.75 -7.90 -6.42
C THR A 43 16.86 -6.77 -7.41
N LEU A 44 16.13 -5.66 -7.18
CA LEU A 44 16.20 -4.47 -8.02
C LEU A 44 17.60 -3.84 -7.97
N LEU A 45 18.19 -3.72 -6.77
CA LEU A 45 19.56 -3.22 -6.61
C LEU A 45 20.57 -4.07 -7.40
N ARG A 46 20.47 -5.41 -7.33
CA ARG A 46 21.34 -6.34 -8.08
C ARG A 46 21.09 -6.24 -9.58
N ALA A 47 19.86 -5.96 -10.02
CA ALA A 47 19.57 -5.70 -11.43
C ALA A 47 20.24 -4.39 -11.91
N ILE A 48 20.21 -3.31 -11.13
CA ILE A 48 20.93 -2.06 -11.41
C ILE A 48 22.44 -2.31 -11.48
N ALA A 49 22.97 -3.11 -10.54
CA ALA A 49 24.40 -3.47 -10.52
C ALA A 49 24.83 -4.38 -11.71
N GLY A 50 23.90 -5.00 -12.42
CA GLY A 50 24.18 -5.96 -13.49
C GLY A 50 24.59 -7.35 -12.99
N LEU A 51 24.28 -7.68 -11.75
CA LEU A 51 24.48 -9.00 -11.14
C LEU A 51 23.32 -9.96 -11.40
N SER A 52 22.15 -9.40 -11.71
CA SER A 52 20.96 -10.14 -12.14
C SER A 52 20.43 -9.51 -13.43
N GLY A 53 20.09 -10.33 -14.41
CA GLY A 53 19.39 -9.86 -15.62
C GLY A 53 17.93 -9.54 -15.29
N VAL A 54 17.32 -8.66 -16.06
CA VAL A 54 15.87 -8.37 -16.03
C VAL A 54 15.17 -9.17 -17.12
N ASP A 55 13.88 -9.48 -16.91
CA ASP A 55 13.09 -10.23 -17.88
C ASP A 55 12.34 -9.30 -18.83
N HIS A 56 11.95 -8.10 -18.32
CA HIS A 56 11.35 -7.01 -19.09
C HIS A 56 11.84 -5.66 -18.59
N GLY A 57 11.61 -4.62 -19.42
CA GLY A 57 11.96 -3.26 -19.10
C GLY A 57 13.41 -2.89 -19.42
N ARG A 58 13.80 -1.68 -19.04
CA ARG A 58 15.06 -1.06 -19.39
C ARG A 58 15.73 -0.42 -18.18
N ILE A 59 17.07 -0.52 -18.11
CA ILE A 59 17.90 0.15 -17.11
C ILE A 59 18.90 1.05 -17.83
N ALA A 60 18.90 2.34 -17.52
CA ALA A 60 19.89 3.28 -18.01
C ALA A 60 20.68 3.91 -16.86
N LEU A 61 21.98 4.09 -17.06
CA LEU A 61 22.90 4.84 -16.18
C LEU A 61 23.48 6.00 -16.98
N HIS A 62 23.30 7.24 -16.47
CA HIS A 62 23.71 8.49 -17.14
C HIS A 62 23.25 8.55 -18.62
N GLY A 63 22.00 8.14 -18.87
CA GLY A 63 21.40 8.10 -20.20
C GLY A 63 21.85 6.93 -21.10
N ARG A 64 22.85 6.15 -20.66
CA ARG A 64 23.34 4.96 -21.36
C ARG A 64 22.55 3.73 -20.97
N ASP A 65 21.98 3.02 -21.95
CA ASP A 65 21.35 1.72 -21.72
C ASP A 65 22.38 0.69 -21.24
N VAL A 66 22.13 0.12 -20.07
CA VAL A 66 22.97 -0.91 -19.43
C VAL A 66 22.22 -2.20 -19.17
N THR A 67 21.01 -2.35 -19.69
CA THR A 67 20.13 -3.50 -19.42
C THR A 67 20.84 -4.84 -19.57
N HIS A 68 21.58 -5.01 -20.66
CA HIS A 68 22.33 -6.25 -20.96
C HIS A 68 23.85 -6.12 -20.76
N VAL A 69 24.32 -5.01 -20.16
CA VAL A 69 25.74 -4.79 -19.90
C VAL A 69 26.17 -5.52 -18.62
N ALA A 70 27.23 -6.29 -18.70
CA ALA A 70 27.79 -7.01 -17.55
C ALA A 70 28.24 -6.05 -16.43
N ALA A 71 28.08 -6.42 -15.16
CA ALA A 71 28.36 -5.61 -13.98
C ALA A 71 29.73 -4.89 -14.01
N ARG A 72 30.82 -5.61 -14.44
CA ARG A 72 32.19 -5.06 -14.54
C ARG A 72 32.33 -3.85 -15.47
N LYS A 73 31.35 -3.64 -16.38
CA LYS A 73 31.37 -2.56 -17.39
C LYS A 73 30.38 -1.43 -17.04
N ARG A 74 29.59 -1.54 -15.96
CA ARG A 74 28.57 -0.54 -15.59
C ARG A 74 29.14 0.64 -14.81
N GLY A 75 30.34 0.54 -14.26
CA GLY A 75 30.95 1.65 -13.49
C GLY A 75 30.34 1.87 -12.11
N VAL A 76 29.64 0.90 -11.55
CA VAL A 76 28.98 1.00 -10.24
C VAL A 76 29.86 0.46 -9.11
N GLY A 77 29.81 1.10 -7.94
CA GLY A 77 30.35 0.56 -6.68
C GLY A 77 29.23 -0.14 -5.92
N LEU A 78 29.48 -1.32 -5.37
CA LEU A 78 28.48 -2.09 -4.62
C LEU A 78 29.02 -2.51 -3.27
N VAL A 79 28.24 -2.27 -2.23
CA VAL A 79 28.44 -2.78 -0.86
C VAL A 79 27.36 -3.81 -0.58
N PHE A 80 27.75 -5.04 -0.28
CA PHE A 80 26.84 -6.14 0.04
C PHE A 80 26.49 -6.13 1.53
N GLN A 81 25.35 -6.69 1.89
CA GLN A 81 24.83 -6.82 3.24
C GLN A 81 25.84 -7.49 4.22
N ASN A 82 26.61 -8.46 3.76
CA ASN A 82 27.64 -9.15 4.53
C ASN A 82 29.05 -8.59 4.32
N TYR A 83 29.14 -7.34 3.81
CA TYR A 83 30.38 -6.61 3.47
C TYR A 83 31.24 -7.30 2.41
N ALA A 84 31.20 -8.60 2.28
CA ALA A 84 31.92 -9.45 1.33
C ALA A 84 33.44 -9.13 1.23
N LEU A 85 34.08 -8.82 2.37
CA LEU A 85 35.55 -8.58 2.41
C LEU A 85 36.32 -9.86 2.16
N PHE A 86 37.45 -9.76 1.47
CA PHE A 86 38.39 -10.83 1.30
C PHE A 86 39.10 -11.09 2.62
N ARG A 87 38.75 -12.17 3.31
CA ARG A 87 39.16 -12.47 4.70
C ARG A 87 40.66 -12.63 4.88
N HIS A 88 41.36 -13.07 3.84
CA HIS A 88 42.81 -13.31 3.84
C HIS A 88 43.63 -12.14 3.29
N MET A 89 42.99 -11.04 2.96
CA MET A 89 43.61 -9.81 2.51
C MET A 89 43.52 -8.74 3.59
N THR A 90 44.59 -7.96 3.72
CA THR A 90 44.62 -6.78 4.59
C THR A 90 43.61 -5.72 4.11
N VAL A 91 43.35 -4.71 4.94
CA VAL A 91 42.57 -3.54 4.56
C VAL A 91 43.13 -2.89 3.30
N ALA A 92 44.44 -2.69 3.22
CA ALA A 92 45.13 -2.16 2.05
C ALA A 92 44.85 -2.98 0.79
N GLU A 93 44.98 -4.29 0.90
CA GLU A 93 44.75 -5.21 -0.23
C GLU A 93 43.32 -5.28 -0.66
N ASN A 94 42.36 -5.26 0.28
CA ASN A 94 40.93 -5.17 -0.03
C ASN A 94 40.61 -3.92 -0.85
N ILE A 95 41.09 -2.75 -0.43
CA ILE A 95 40.83 -1.48 -1.13
C ILE A 95 41.52 -1.47 -2.52
N GLU A 96 42.79 -1.93 -2.58
CA GLU A 96 43.55 -1.92 -3.84
C GLU A 96 43.12 -2.99 -4.82
N PHE A 97 42.30 -3.98 -4.44
CA PHE A 97 41.96 -5.13 -5.28
C PHE A 97 41.38 -4.70 -6.65
N ALA A 98 40.35 -3.85 -6.61
CA ALA A 98 39.73 -3.36 -7.86
C ALA A 98 40.69 -2.54 -8.72
N LEU A 99 41.62 -1.82 -8.11
CA LEU A 99 42.65 -1.04 -8.79
C LEU A 99 43.76 -1.91 -9.43
N ARG A 100 44.10 -3.05 -8.79
CA ARG A 100 44.98 -4.06 -9.36
C ARG A 100 44.38 -4.70 -10.60
N VAL A 101 43.12 -5.11 -10.53
CA VAL A 101 42.39 -5.70 -11.67
C VAL A 101 42.32 -4.73 -12.86
N ARG A 102 42.33 -3.43 -12.60
CA ARG A 102 42.36 -2.37 -13.64
C ARG A 102 43.79 -1.96 -14.05
N HIS A 103 44.80 -2.70 -13.66
CA HIS A 103 46.22 -2.48 -13.97
C HIS A 103 46.74 -1.08 -13.60
N MET A 104 46.19 -0.46 -12.53
CA MET A 104 46.68 0.83 -12.03
C MET A 104 48.07 0.70 -11.45
N ARG A 105 48.97 1.68 -11.72
CA ARG A 105 50.37 1.71 -11.21
C ARG A 105 50.40 1.72 -9.69
N ALA A 106 51.41 1.05 -9.07
CA ALA A 106 51.52 0.87 -7.64
C ALA A 106 51.51 2.18 -6.83
N GLY A 107 52.20 3.21 -7.30
CA GLY A 107 52.19 4.54 -6.65
C GLY A 107 50.80 5.16 -6.60
N ALA A 108 50.06 5.15 -7.72
CA ALA A 108 48.70 5.67 -7.79
C ALA A 108 47.72 4.87 -6.92
N ARG A 109 47.89 3.55 -6.83
CA ARG A 109 47.07 2.72 -5.92
C ARG A 109 47.27 3.09 -4.47
N ARG A 110 48.54 3.28 -4.03
CA ARG A 110 48.87 3.70 -2.65
C ARG A 110 48.28 5.05 -2.32
N GLN A 111 48.41 6.03 -3.21
CA GLN A 111 47.84 7.35 -3.04
C GLN A 111 46.32 7.25 -2.89
N ARG A 112 45.64 6.57 -3.83
CA ARG A 112 44.17 6.40 -3.79
C ARG A 112 43.70 5.70 -2.52
N ARG A 113 44.40 4.67 -2.08
CA ARG A 113 44.12 3.98 -0.81
C ARG A 113 44.19 4.94 0.37
N GLN A 114 45.23 5.76 0.46
CA GLN A 114 45.40 6.74 1.55
C GLN A 114 44.28 7.78 1.56
N GLU A 115 43.89 8.29 0.38
CA GLU A 115 42.72 9.18 0.24
C GLU A 115 41.46 8.54 0.80
N LEU A 116 41.20 7.28 0.42
CA LEU A 116 40.01 6.56 0.86
C LEU A 116 40.03 6.21 2.34
N LEU A 117 41.16 5.84 2.90
CA LEU A 117 41.29 5.55 4.34
C LEU A 117 41.02 6.80 5.18
N ARG A 118 41.46 7.99 4.73
CA ARG A 118 41.11 9.26 5.37
C ARG A 118 39.63 9.53 5.28
N LEU A 119 39.05 9.37 4.08
CA LEU A 119 37.65 9.62 3.80
C LEU A 119 36.70 8.80 4.71
N VAL A 120 37.08 7.55 5.00
CA VAL A 120 36.29 6.66 5.87
C VAL A 120 36.80 6.60 7.33
N ALA A 121 37.73 7.48 7.72
CA ALA A 121 38.33 7.56 9.07
C ALA A 121 38.94 6.22 9.56
N LEU A 122 39.80 5.62 8.73
CA LEU A 122 40.50 4.36 9.01
C LEU A 122 42.02 4.47 8.80
N GLU A 123 42.60 5.67 8.98
CA GLU A 123 44.07 5.85 8.88
C GLU A 123 44.82 4.94 9.85
N GLY A 124 45.95 4.41 9.41
CA GLY A 124 46.79 3.53 10.21
C GLY A 124 46.32 2.09 10.34
N MET A 125 45.18 1.73 9.69
CA MET A 125 44.67 0.35 9.74
C MET A 125 45.04 -0.48 8.51
N ASP A 126 45.90 -0.01 7.64
CA ASP A 126 46.29 -0.63 6.37
C ASP A 126 46.63 -2.11 6.46
N GLN A 127 47.37 -2.50 7.50
CA GLN A 127 47.90 -3.84 7.64
C GLN A 127 47.01 -4.82 8.41
N ARG A 128 45.85 -4.34 8.93
CA ARG A 128 44.91 -5.20 9.65
C ARG A 128 44.17 -6.12 8.70
N LEU A 129 43.88 -7.33 9.17
CA LEU A 129 42.95 -8.26 8.52
C LEU A 129 41.51 -7.95 8.93
N PRO A 130 40.51 -8.30 8.13
CA PRO A 130 39.10 -8.12 8.49
C PRO A 130 38.72 -8.67 9.87
N ALA A 131 39.25 -9.81 10.25
CA ALA A 131 38.99 -10.42 11.56
C ALA A 131 39.48 -9.57 12.76
N GLN A 132 40.37 -8.60 12.52
CA GLN A 132 40.90 -7.68 13.54
C GLN A 132 40.15 -6.36 13.63
N LEU A 133 39.05 -6.24 12.89
CA LEU A 133 38.24 -5.03 12.79
C LEU A 133 36.85 -5.24 13.43
N SER A 134 36.31 -4.18 14.04
CA SER A 134 34.92 -4.18 14.43
C SER A 134 33.99 -4.22 13.20
N GLY A 135 32.70 -4.59 13.35
CA GLY A 135 31.76 -4.64 12.27
C GLY A 135 31.63 -3.30 11.51
N GLY A 136 31.57 -2.18 12.22
CA GLY A 136 31.54 -0.85 11.61
C GLY A 136 32.82 -0.50 10.86
N GLN A 137 34.01 -0.95 11.35
CA GLN A 137 35.27 -0.78 10.62
C GLN A 137 35.31 -1.64 9.36
N GLN A 138 34.85 -2.90 9.42
CA GLN A 138 34.74 -3.76 8.24
C GLN A 138 33.86 -3.12 7.16
N GLN A 139 32.76 -2.52 7.57
CA GLN A 139 31.85 -1.87 6.66
C GLN A 139 32.48 -0.61 6.01
N ARG A 140 33.17 0.24 6.79
CA ARG A 140 33.93 1.37 6.24
C ARG A 140 34.97 0.91 5.22
N VAL A 141 35.63 -0.22 5.44
CA VAL A 141 36.53 -0.85 4.45
C VAL A 141 35.76 -1.25 3.19
N ALA A 142 34.58 -1.85 3.33
CA ALA A 142 33.75 -2.24 2.17
C ALA A 142 33.31 -1.02 1.34
N VAL A 143 32.93 0.09 1.99
CA VAL A 143 32.62 1.36 1.32
C VAL A 143 33.86 1.92 0.61
N ALA A 144 35.03 1.96 1.27
CA ALA A 144 36.27 2.41 0.65
C ALA A 144 36.65 1.55 -0.57
N ARG A 145 36.48 0.22 -0.50
CA ARG A 145 36.70 -0.70 -1.61
C ARG A 145 35.74 -0.42 -2.77
N ALA A 146 34.44 -0.19 -2.49
CA ALA A 146 33.45 0.12 -3.52
C ALA A 146 33.78 1.44 -4.23
N LEU A 147 34.33 2.44 -3.52
CA LEU A 147 34.73 3.74 -4.05
C LEU A 147 36.12 3.77 -4.72
N ALA A 148 36.91 2.70 -4.58
CA ALA A 148 38.31 2.70 -5.03
C ALA A 148 38.46 3.08 -6.50
N HIS A 149 37.64 2.55 -7.37
CA HIS A 149 37.71 2.76 -8.81
C HIS A 149 36.96 3.99 -9.34
N LYS A 150 36.56 4.90 -8.44
CA LYS A 150 35.78 6.11 -8.76
C LYS A 150 34.49 5.78 -9.51
N PRO A 151 33.58 5.04 -8.91
CA PRO A 151 32.29 4.71 -9.56
C PRO A 151 31.44 5.97 -9.76
N GLU A 152 30.56 5.92 -10.75
CA GLU A 152 29.57 6.99 -11.01
C GLU A 152 28.35 6.85 -10.09
N VAL A 153 28.04 5.60 -9.67
CA VAL A 153 26.93 5.25 -8.79
C VAL A 153 27.41 4.35 -7.66
N LEU A 154 26.96 4.62 -6.43
CA LEU A 154 27.20 3.78 -5.26
C LEU A 154 25.90 3.07 -4.86
N LEU A 155 25.92 1.75 -4.77
CA LEU A 155 24.81 0.90 -4.39
C LEU A 155 25.11 0.25 -3.02
N LEU A 156 24.17 0.34 -2.07
CA LEU A 156 24.32 -0.15 -0.71
C LEU A 156 23.17 -1.10 -0.38
N ASP A 157 23.44 -2.39 -0.18
CA ASP A 157 22.45 -3.43 0.15
C ASP A 157 22.45 -3.68 1.66
N GLU A 158 21.50 -3.12 2.41
CA GLU A 158 21.32 -3.21 3.87
C GLU A 158 22.64 -3.02 4.66
N PRO A 159 23.35 -1.91 4.45
CA PRO A 159 24.71 -1.77 4.99
C PRO A 159 24.78 -1.65 6.51
N PHE A 160 23.71 -1.37 7.23
CA PHE A 160 23.71 -1.09 8.68
C PHE A 160 23.23 -2.26 9.54
N GLY A 161 22.94 -3.41 8.94
CA GLY A 161 22.54 -4.62 9.67
C GLY A 161 23.60 -5.06 10.68
N ALA A 162 23.16 -5.65 11.80
CA ALA A 162 24.01 -6.23 12.85
C ALA A 162 25.00 -5.27 13.57
N LEU A 163 24.77 -3.96 13.54
CA LEU A 163 25.54 -2.95 14.28
C LEU A 163 24.74 -2.41 15.47
N ASP A 164 25.44 -2.08 16.56
CA ASP A 164 24.84 -1.33 17.67
C ASP A 164 24.43 0.10 17.25
N ALA A 165 23.51 0.70 18.00
CA ALA A 165 22.89 1.99 17.64
C ALA A 165 23.92 3.13 17.48
N LYS A 166 24.96 3.18 18.32
CA LYS A 166 25.97 4.25 18.29
C LYS A 166 26.87 4.11 17.04
N ILE A 167 27.34 2.91 16.75
CA ILE A 167 28.18 2.64 15.58
C ILE A 167 27.36 2.86 14.30
N ARG A 168 26.09 2.48 14.29
CA ARG A 168 25.17 2.71 13.16
C ARG A 168 25.04 4.21 12.85
N GLU A 169 24.84 5.03 13.87
CA GLU A 169 24.71 6.47 13.71
C GLU A 169 26.01 7.13 13.18
N GLU A 170 27.17 6.74 13.72
CA GLU A 170 28.46 7.24 13.20
C GLU A 170 28.68 6.86 11.75
N LEU A 171 28.28 5.65 11.38
CA LEU A 171 28.44 5.16 10.02
C LEU A 171 27.49 5.83 9.03
N ARG A 172 26.22 6.07 9.42
CA ARG A 172 25.26 6.86 8.63
C ARG A 172 25.84 8.23 8.30
N ARG A 173 26.37 8.93 9.30
CA ARG A 173 27.03 10.24 9.11
C ARG A 173 28.23 10.14 8.16
N THR A 174 29.10 9.15 8.35
CA THR A 174 30.26 8.93 7.49
C THR A 174 29.85 8.71 6.03
N ILE A 175 28.88 7.81 5.77
CA ILE A 175 28.43 7.51 4.41
C ILE A 175 27.79 8.75 3.77
N ARG A 176 26.97 9.51 4.51
CA ARG A 176 26.34 10.73 4.00
C ARG A 176 27.37 11.82 3.70
N GLN A 177 28.39 11.96 4.56
CA GLN A 177 29.51 12.89 4.33
C GLN A 177 30.28 12.51 3.07
N VAL A 178 30.68 11.25 2.94
CA VAL A 178 31.39 10.70 1.76
C VAL A 178 30.60 10.96 0.47
N GLN A 179 29.31 10.70 0.49
CA GLN A 179 28.42 10.90 -0.66
C GLN A 179 28.40 12.37 -1.08
N ARG A 180 28.28 13.30 -0.10
CA ARG A 180 28.27 14.76 -0.37
C ARG A 180 29.62 15.25 -0.88
N GLU A 181 30.73 14.84 -0.27
CA GLU A 181 32.08 15.23 -0.68
C GLU A 181 32.41 14.78 -2.11
N LEU A 182 31.94 13.61 -2.50
CA LEU A 182 32.19 13.05 -3.82
C LEU A 182 31.11 13.43 -4.86
N GLY A 183 29.96 13.97 -4.44
CA GLY A 183 28.82 14.24 -5.30
C GLY A 183 28.27 12.98 -6.01
N ILE A 184 28.46 11.79 -5.42
CA ILE A 184 28.13 10.52 -6.05
C ILE A 184 26.67 10.16 -5.84
N THR A 185 26.00 9.75 -6.91
CA THR A 185 24.63 9.22 -6.83
C THR A 185 24.63 7.91 -6.04
N THR A 186 23.81 7.84 -5.00
CA THR A 186 23.79 6.70 -4.08
C THR A 186 22.39 6.11 -3.97
N VAL A 187 22.29 4.78 -4.08
CA VAL A 187 21.07 4.03 -3.80
C VAL A 187 21.30 3.13 -2.59
N LEU A 188 20.52 3.36 -1.56
CA LEU A 188 20.50 2.55 -0.35
C LEU A 188 19.25 1.68 -0.32
N VAL A 189 19.41 0.39 -0.05
CA VAL A 189 18.31 -0.52 0.27
C VAL A 189 18.29 -0.76 1.77
N THR A 190 17.14 -0.57 2.39
CA THR A 190 16.93 -0.85 3.82
C THR A 190 15.48 -1.25 4.10
N HIS A 191 15.23 -1.85 5.24
CA HIS A 191 13.91 -2.03 5.84
C HIS A 191 13.71 -1.15 7.08
N ASP A 192 14.72 -0.38 7.46
CA ASP A 192 14.71 0.52 8.62
C ASP A 192 14.24 1.93 8.20
N GLN A 193 13.13 2.39 8.80
CA GLN A 193 12.52 3.69 8.51
C GLN A 193 13.41 4.85 8.99
N GLU A 194 14.08 4.69 10.16
CA GLU A 194 14.96 5.74 10.70
C GLU A 194 16.15 6.00 9.77
N GLU A 195 16.71 4.92 9.18
CA GLU A 195 17.78 5.05 8.19
C GLU A 195 17.31 5.82 6.96
N ALA A 196 16.11 5.49 6.47
CA ALA A 196 15.54 6.15 5.31
C ALA A 196 15.27 7.63 5.59
N PHE A 197 14.64 7.97 6.71
CA PHE A 197 14.36 9.36 7.07
C PHE A 197 15.62 10.20 7.32
N ALA A 198 16.67 9.61 7.94
CA ALA A 198 17.89 10.33 8.27
C ALA A 198 18.81 10.58 7.07
N MET A 199 18.74 9.74 6.04
CA MET A 199 19.72 9.73 4.95
C MET A 199 19.17 10.16 3.59
N ALA A 200 17.91 9.93 3.30
CA ALA A 200 17.37 10.09 1.96
C ALA A 200 17.13 11.55 1.57
N ASP A 201 17.44 11.90 0.33
CA ASP A 201 16.86 13.07 -0.35
C ASP A 201 15.46 12.71 -0.85
N ARG A 202 15.29 11.48 -1.39
CA ARG A 202 13.99 10.87 -1.72
C ARG A 202 13.97 9.41 -1.32
N ILE A 203 12.79 8.95 -0.91
CA ILE A 203 12.51 7.54 -0.57
C ILE A 203 11.57 6.98 -1.64
N GLY A 204 11.85 5.77 -2.11
CA GLY A 204 10.93 4.93 -2.86
C GLY A 204 10.45 3.77 -1.99
N VAL A 205 9.15 3.70 -1.73
CA VAL A 205 8.57 2.63 -0.91
C VAL A 205 8.17 1.46 -1.80
N MET A 206 8.78 0.30 -1.58
CA MET A 206 8.49 -0.94 -2.31
C MET A 206 7.70 -1.92 -1.46
N ASN A 207 6.70 -2.55 -2.07
CA ASN A 207 6.02 -3.72 -1.49
C ASN A 207 5.58 -4.68 -2.60
N LEU A 208 5.62 -6.00 -2.33
CA LEU A 208 5.20 -7.06 -3.25
C LEU A 208 5.75 -6.90 -4.69
N GLY A 209 7.00 -6.48 -4.80
CA GLY A 209 7.69 -6.28 -6.08
C GLY A 209 7.40 -4.96 -6.79
N ARG A 210 6.54 -4.09 -6.28
CA ARG A 210 6.16 -2.81 -6.88
C ARG A 210 6.68 -1.62 -6.11
N LEU A 211 6.99 -0.56 -6.83
CA LEU A 211 7.22 0.78 -6.26
C LEU A 211 5.85 1.45 -6.09
N LEU A 212 5.49 1.77 -4.83
CA LEU A 212 4.17 2.29 -4.49
C LEU A 212 4.10 3.81 -4.53
N GLU A 213 5.04 4.41 -3.84
CA GLU A 213 5.16 5.86 -3.71
C GLU A 213 6.62 6.25 -3.69
N MET A 214 6.89 7.46 -4.12
CA MET A 214 8.21 8.03 -4.13
C MET A 214 8.12 9.53 -3.84
N GLY A 215 8.94 10.03 -2.91
CA GLY A 215 8.93 11.44 -2.55
C GLY A 215 9.96 11.79 -1.49
N ALA A 216 9.98 13.06 -1.08
CA ALA A 216 10.77 13.48 0.06
C ALA A 216 10.28 12.79 1.35
N PRO A 217 11.17 12.47 2.31
CA PRO A 217 10.81 11.77 3.54
C PRO A 217 9.62 12.39 4.28
N HIS A 218 9.65 13.72 4.44
CA HIS A 218 8.59 14.47 5.11
C HIS A 218 7.24 14.35 4.40
N ASP A 219 7.22 14.39 3.07
CA ASP A 219 5.97 14.34 2.31
C ASP A 219 5.33 12.94 2.38
N LEU A 220 6.12 11.89 2.23
CA LEU A 220 5.65 10.51 2.37
C LEU A 220 5.11 10.20 3.77
N TYR A 221 5.69 10.80 4.81
CA TYR A 221 5.21 10.64 6.19
C TYR A 221 3.93 11.43 6.46
N SER A 222 3.90 12.72 6.07
CA SER A 222 2.81 13.64 6.40
C SER A 222 1.61 13.53 5.44
N ARG A 223 1.86 13.15 4.17
CA ARG A 223 0.86 13.10 3.10
C ARG A 223 0.96 11.82 2.25
N PRO A 224 0.89 10.63 2.87
CA PRO A 224 0.92 9.39 2.14
C PRO A 224 -0.27 9.30 1.18
N ALA A 225 -0.06 8.73 -0.02
CA ALA A 225 -1.12 8.52 -0.99
C ALA A 225 -1.85 7.19 -0.76
N THR A 226 -1.17 6.19 -0.16
CA THR A 226 -1.73 4.86 0.07
C THR A 226 -1.80 4.52 1.56
N ARG A 227 -2.72 3.62 1.92
CA ARG A 227 -2.83 3.11 3.29
C ARG A 227 -1.57 2.38 3.73
N PHE A 228 -0.98 1.62 2.80
CA PHE A 228 0.24 0.89 3.10
C PHE A 228 1.35 1.85 3.54
N VAL A 229 1.62 2.90 2.76
CA VAL A 229 2.65 3.88 3.11
C VAL A 229 2.30 4.63 4.39
N ALA A 230 1.01 4.98 4.60
CA ALA A 230 0.54 5.61 5.83
C ALA A 230 0.88 4.79 7.09
N THR A 231 0.70 3.46 7.05
CA THR A 231 0.94 2.56 8.20
C THR A 231 2.36 2.01 8.24
N PHE A 232 3.03 1.92 7.09
CA PHE A 232 4.39 1.42 7.01
C PHE A 232 5.43 2.46 7.44
N LEU A 233 5.24 3.74 7.16
CA LEU A 233 6.18 4.81 7.53
C LEU A 233 5.95 5.38 8.95
N GLY A 234 5.51 4.56 9.86
CA GLY A 234 5.26 4.90 11.26
C GLY A 234 3.83 4.59 11.68
N ALA A 235 3.56 4.73 12.96
CA ALA A 235 2.22 4.53 13.47
C ALA A 235 1.23 5.54 12.86
N ALA A 236 0.01 5.08 12.57
CA ALA A 236 -1.06 5.92 12.05
C ALA A 236 -2.42 5.42 12.54
N ASN A 237 -3.27 6.35 12.95
CA ASN A 237 -4.68 6.07 13.20
C ASN A 237 -5.43 6.24 11.86
N LEU A 238 -6.01 5.16 11.34
CA LEU A 238 -6.84 5.19 10.13
C LEU A 238 -8.31 5.21 10.53
N ILE A 239 -8.99 6.30 10.26
CA ILE A 239 -10.37 6.54 10.67
C ILE A 239 -11.24 6.67 9.41
N LEU A 240 -12.34 5.93 9.35
CA LEU A 240 -13.32 6.13 8.30
C LEU A 240 -14.07 7.44 8.57
N ALA A 241 -14.05 8.35 7.61
CA ALA A 241 -14.56 9.70 7.74
C ALA A 241 -15.40 10.08 6.51
N ARG A 242 -16.07 11.22 6.59
CA ARG A 242 -16.79 11.82 5.46
C ARG A 242 -16.26 13.22 5.21
N ARG A 243 -15.96 13.52 3.98
CA ARG A 243 -15.64 14.89 3.58
C ARG A 243 -16.93 15.69 3.49
N THR A 244 -16.97 16.86 4.14
CA THR A 244 -18.10 17.81 4.12
C THR A 244 -17.59 19.20 3.74
N PRO A 245 -18.48 20.15 3.39
CA PRO A 245 -18.07 21.54 3.14
C PRO A 245 -17.32 22.19 4.32
N ASP A 246 -17.65 21.80 5.55
CA ASP A 246 -17.10 22.36 6.78
C ASP A 246 -15.80 21.68 7.23
N GLY A 247 -15.42 20.55 6.60
CA GLY A 247 -14.21 19.80 6.95
C GLY A 247 -14.36 18.30 6.83
N ILE A 248 -13.69 17.57 7.71
CA ILE A 248 -13.70 16.09 7.76
C ILE A 248 -14.53 15.64 8.96
N GLN A 249 -15.67 15.04 8.68
CA GLN A 249 -16.54 14.48 9.70
C GLN A 249 -16.04 13.08 10.11
N MET A 250 -15.66 12.94 11.37
CA MET A 250 -15.26 11.69 12.00
C MET A 250 -16.25 11.37 13.13
N GLY A 251 -17.09 10.36 12.93
CA GLY A 251 -18.20 10.11 13.84
C GLY A 251 -19.22 11.26 13.86
N ALA A 252 -19.49 11.80 15.04
CA ALA A 252 -20.41 12.93 15.24
C ALA A 252 -19.73 14.32 15.10
N ASN A 253 -18.40 14.36 15.04
CA ASN A 253 -17.65 15.61 15.10
C ASN A 253 -16.96 15.92 13.78
N THR A 254 -16.88 17.20 13.43
CA THR A 254 -16.20 17.70 12.23
C THR A 254 -14.92 18.43 12.65
N VAL A 255 -13.81 18.03 12.04
CA VAL A 255 -12.49 18.65 12.22
C VAL A 255 -12.17 19.43 10.94
N ALA A 256 -11.63 20.63 11.08
CA ALA A 256 -11.26 21.46 9.93
C ALA A 256 -10.25 20.72 9.02
N ALA A 257 -10.51 20.68 7.72
CA ALA A 257 -9.57 20.13 6.75
C ALA A 257 -8.43 21.13 6.50
N ALA A 258 -7.19 20.62 6.42
CA ALA A 258 -6.04 21.44 6.07
C ALA A 258 -6.12 22.02 4.64
N GLU A 259 -6.82 21.35 3.74
CA GLU A 259 -7.04 21.77 2.36
C GLU A 259 -8.54 21.91 2.09
N ARG A 260 -8.99 23.15 1.80
CA ARG A 260 -10.33 23.40 1.30
C ARG A 260 -10.35 23.08 -0.20
N SER A 261 -11.01 22.00 -0.58
CA SER A 261 -11.30 21.73 -2.00
C SER A 261 -12.61 22.41 -2.38
N ALA A 262 -12.62 23.13 -3.51
CA ALA A 262 -13.82 23.85 -4.01
C ALA A 262 -14.92 22.91 -4.52
N ASP A 263 -14.58 21.67 -4.89
CA ASP A 263 -15.54 20.63 -5.31
C ASP A 263 -15.77 19.66 -4.14
N VAL A 264 -16.75 19.97 -3.31
CA VAL A 264 -17.10 19.16 -2.15
C VAL A 264 -18.27 18.24 -2.50
N ASP A 265 -17.94 17.08 -3.03
CA ASP A 265 -18.83 15.93 -2.93
C ASP A 265 -18.70 15.33 -1.52
N GLU A 266 -19.83 15.07 -0.86
CA GLU A 266 -19.88 14.34 0.41
C GLU A 266 -19.40 12.89 0.20
N ARG A 267 -18.09 12.68 0.16
CA ARG A 267 -17.49 11.36 -0.08
C ARG A 267 -16.99 10.73 1.22
N GLU A 268 -17.14 9.43 1.29
CA GLU A 268 -16.48 8.63 2.29
C GLU A 268 -14.97 8.63 2.00
N VAL A 269 -14.17 8.92 3.03
CA VAL A 269 -12.72 9.02 2.95
C VAL A 269 -12.05 8.29 4.11
N VAL A 270 -10.79 7.95 3.96
CA VAL A 270 -9.94 7.49 5.07
C VAL A 270 -9.17 8.67 5.60
N ALA A 271 -9.44 9.06 6.82
CA ALA A 271 -8.65 10.03 7.56
C ALA A 271 -7.43 9.34 8.16
N VAL A 272 -6.25 9.86 7.87
CA VAL A 272 -4.97 9.45 8.47
C VAL A 272 -4.60 10.48 9.51
N VAL A 273 -4.53 10.07 10.77
CA VAL A 273 -4.12 10.93 11.88
C VAL A 273 -2.88 10.32 12.54
N ARG A 274 -1.77 11.05 12.50
CA ARG A 274 -0.54 10.63 13.19
C ARG A 274 -0.74 10.69 14.70
N PRO A 275 -0.12 9.79 15.49
CA PRO A 275 -0.27 9.78 16.94
C PRO A 275 0.11 11.11 17.62
N GLU A 276 1.11 11.82 17.10
CA GLU A 276 1.55 13.13 17.58
C GLU A 276 0.63 14.29 17.16
N GLU A 277 -0.28 14.08 16.22
CA GLU A 277 -1.30 15.04 15.81
C GLU A 277 -2.60 14.90 16.63
N LEU A 278 -2.65 13.94 17.54
CA LEU A 278 -3.70 13.84 18.54
C LEU A 278 -3.31 14.60 19.81
N GLU A 279 -4.28 15.32 20.36
CA GLU A 279 -4.18 16.00 21.64
C GLU A 279 -5.06 15.29 22.68
N VAL A 280 -4.59 15.21 23.93
CA VAL A 280 -5.35 14.62 25.03
C VAL A 280 -5.42 15.61 26.17
N ALA A 281 -6.63 15.84 26.69
CA ALA A 281 -6.90 16.74 27.80
C ALA A 281 -7.92 16.16 28.80
N ALA A 282 -8.02 16.74 29.98
CA ALA A 282 -8.97 16.32 31.00
C ALA A 282 -10.44 16.57 30.61
N SER A 283 -10.70 17.60 29.82
CA SER A 283 -12.03 17.94 29.30
C SER A 283 -11.98 18.49 27.88
N ARG A 284 -13.14 18.58 27.25
CA ARG A 284 -13.26 19.16 25.90
C ARG A 284 -12.81 20.61 25.83
N GLU A 285 -13.10 21.38 26.87
CA GLU A 285 -12.79 22.81 26.96
C GLU A 285 -11.30 23.09 27.14
N ALA A 286 -10.54 22.12 27.61
CA ALA A 286 -9.10 22.19 27.77
C ALA A 286 -8.31 21.84 26.50
N LEU A 287 -8.98 21.38 25.45
CA LEU A 287 -8.36 21.10 24.15
C LEU A 287 -8.08 22.40 23.40
N SER A 288 -6.90 22.50 22.81
CA SER A 288 -6.52 23.58 21.88
C SER A 288 -6.89 23.25 20.43
N SER A 289 -7.15 22.00 20.13
CA SER A 289 -7.45 21.44 18.81
C SER A 289 -8.93 21.05 18.64
N GLY A 290 -9.31 20.64 17.43
CA GLY A 290 -10.68 20.20 17.13
C GLY A 290 -11.05 18.94 17.90
N TYR A 291 -12.14 19.00 18.70
CA TYR A 291 -12.62 17.85 19.48
C TYR A 291 -13.03 16.67 18.60
N LEU A 292 -12.49 15.50 18.88
CA LEU A 292 -12.81 14.25 18.18
C LEU A 292 -13.75 13.36 19.01
N ALA A 293 -13.36 13.01 20.24
CA ALA A 293 -14.06 12.00 21.04
C ALA A 293 -13.70 12.07 22.52
N ARG A 294 -14.45 11.32 23.36
CA ARG A 294 -14.02 10.89 24.69
C ARG A 294 -13.52 9.46 24.64
N GLY A 295 -12.63 9.13 25.56
CA GLY A 295 -12.15 7.76 25.69
C GLY A 295 -11.49 7.53 27.03
N VAL A 296 -11.22 6.25 27.32
CA VAL A 296 -10.54 5.79 28.52
C VAL A 296 -9.13 5.36 28.14
N VAL A 297 -8.13 5.83 28.86
CA VAL A 297 -6.74 5.43 28.67
C VAL A 297 -6.58 3.97 29.07
N ALA A 298 -6.29 3.12 28.08
CA ALA A 298 -6.10 1.68 28.31
C ALA A 298 -4.67 1.35 28.72
N GLU A 299 -3.69 2.08 28.16
CA GLU A 299 -2.27 1.81 28.34
C GLU A 299 -1.45 3.10 28.25
N VAL A 300 -0.39 3.18 29.04
CA VAL A 300 0.60 4.27 29.01
C VAL A 300 1.99 3.63 28.91
N VAL A 301 2.73 3.96 27.86
CA VAL A 301 4.10 3.45 27.64
C VAL A 301 5.07 4.62 27.56
N PHE A 302 5.97 4.71 28.52
CA PHE A 302 7.03 5.72 28.56
C PHE A 302 8.27 5.24 27.81
N THR A 303 8.73 6.04 26.84
CA THR A 303 9.92 5.73 26.00
C THR A 303 11.03 6.79 26.11
N GLY A 304 11.14 7.46 27.25
CA GLY A 304 12.14 8.50 27.49
C GLY A 304 11.64 9.89 27.06
N ALA A 305 11.95 10.33 25.87
CA ALA A 305 11.53 11.65 25.38
C ALA A 305 10.02 11.73 25.06
N LEU A 306 9.40 10.58 24.80
CA LEU A 306 8.01 10.46 24.38
C LEU A 306 7.23 9.52 25.30
N GLU A 307 5.93 9.72 25.34
CA GLU A 307 4.94 8.83 25.94
C GLU A 307 3.91 8.43 24.90
N SER A 308 3.64 7.14 24.81
CA SER A 308 2.60 6.60 23.94
C SER A 308 1.41 6.16 24.78
N LEU A 309 0.23 6.64 24.42
CA LEU A 309 -1.04 6.32 25.04
C LEU A 309 -1.88 5.49 24.08
N ARG A 310 -2.48 4.42 24.59
CA ARG A 310 -3.57 3.73 23.89
C ARG A 310 -4.88 4.16 24.54
N VAL A 311 -5.73 4.86 23.82
CA VAL A 311 -7.00 5.37 24.31
C VAL A 311 -8.13 4.63 23.64
N ARG A 312 -8.94 3.89 24.43
CA ARG A 312 -10.14 3.21 23.97
C ARG A 312 -11.29 4.23 23.92
N LEU A 313 -11.92 4.34 22.75
CA LEU A 313 -13.05 5.24 22.57
C LEU A 313 -14.29 4.74 23.32
N GLU A 314 -15.07 5.65 23.91
CA GLU A 314 -16.33 5.31 24.55
C GLU A 314 -17.37 4.81 23.54
N ASN A 315 -18.26 3.93 24.01
CA ASN A 315 -19.38 3.40 23.23
C ASN A 315 -20.28 4.57 22.77
N GLY A 316 -20.41 4.74 21.46
CA GLY A 316 -21.20 5.82 20.83
C GLY A 316 -20.40 6.67 19.83
N VAL A 317 -19.09 6.73 19.94
CA VAL A 317 -18.24 7.28 18.88
C VAL A 317 -17.93 6.16 17.88
N GLN A 318 -18.81 6.00 16.93
CA GLN A 318 -18.64 5.06 15.82
C GLN A 318 -17.71 5.68 14.77
N ALA A 319 -16.46 5.93 15.11
CA ALA A 319 -15.43 6.06 14.09
C ALA A 319 -14.89 4.65 13.83
N PRO A 320 -15.24 3.98 12.74
CA PRO A 320 -14.67 2.68 12.42
C PRO A 320 -13.18 2.87 12.16
N LEU A 321 -12.35 2.35 13.03
CA LEU A 321 -10.91 2.30 12.82
C LEU A 321 -10.60 1.22 11.80
N LEU A 322 -9.95 1.58 10.72
CA LEU A 322 -9.63 0.66 9.61
C LEU A 322 -8.40 -0.20 9.86
N ALA A 323 -7.55 0.22 10.79
CA ALA A 323 -6.40 -0.56 11.22
C ALA A 323 -6.30 -0.47 12.75
N GLN A 324 -6.38 -1.61 13.41
CA GLN A 324 -5.98 -1.74 14.80
C GLN A 324 -4.62 -2.46 14.81
N PRO A 325 -3.57 -1.85 15.39
CA PRO A 325 -2.42 -2.65 15.76
C PRO A 325 -2.91 -3.64 16.82
N ASP A 326 -2.73 -4.91 16.73
CA ASP A 326 -2.90 -5.92 17.77
C ASP A 326 -4.30 -6.48 18.12
N GLY A 327 -5.27 -6.50 17.23
CA GLY A 327 -6.50 -7.32 17.38
C GLY A 327 -7.34 -7.07 18.66
N ALA A 328 -7.16 -5.92 19.32
CA ALA A 328 -7.85 -5.58 20.55
C ALA A 328 -9.35 -5.33 20.30
N ALA A 329 -10.20 -5.93 21.11
CA ALA A 329 -11.64 -5.72 21.07
C ALA A 329 -11.96 -4.24 21.43
N GLY A 330 -12.50 -3.49 20.46
CA GLY A 330 -12.93 -2.09 20.63
C GLY A 330 -12.07 -1.08 19.86
N ALA A 331 -12.68 0.03 19.46
CA ALA A 331 -11.99 1.10 18.75
C ALA A 331 -11.00 1.82 19.68
N SER A 332 -9.71 1.79 19.37
CA SER A 332 -8.67 2.48 20.13
C SER A 332 -7.84 3.39 19.27
N LEU A 333 -7.38 4.51 19.81
CA LEU A 333 -6.46 5.45 19.19
C LEU A 333 -5.09 5.37 19.85
N LEU A 334 -4.04 5.46 19.06
CA LEU A 334 -2.68 5.65 19.54
C LEU A 334 -2.37 7.15 19.55
N VAL A 335 -1.91 7.66 20.69
CA VAL A 335 -1.52 9.06 20.88
C VAL A 335 -0.08 9.11 21.36
N THR A 336 0.70 10.04 20.82
CA THR A 336 2.08 10.27 21.26
C THR A 336 2.19 11.67 21.84
N ARG A 337 2.75 11.77 23.05
CA ARG A 337 2.98 13.04 23.75
C ARG A 337 4.46 13.26 24.03
N THR A 338 4.86 14.52 24.03
CA THR A 338 6.19 14.95 24.46
C THR A 338 6.26 15.06 26.00
N GLN A 339 7.47 15.10 26.56
CA GLN A 339 7.66 15.36 28.00
C GLN A 339 7.04 16.69 28.46
N HIS A 340 6.97 17.69 27.60
CA HIS A 340 6.34 18.95 27.94
C HIS A 340 4.84 18.79 28.19
N GLU A 341 4.17 18.06 27.32
CA GLU A 341 2.73 17.76 27.45
C GLU A 341 2.44 16.86 28.65
N GLN A 342 3.34 15.93 28.98
CA GLN A 342 3.24 15.09 30.18
C GLN A 342 3.23 15.91 31.47
N ARG A 343 4.13 16.90 31.58
CA ARG A 343 4.23 17.78 32.76
C ARG A 343 3.00 18.67 32.93
N GLY A 344 2.34 19.03 31.83
CA GLY A 344 1.12 19.84 31.86
C GLY A 344 -0.12 19.05 32.31
N PHE A 345 -0.17 17.75 32.04
CA PHE A 345 -1.29 16.88 32.37
C PHE A 345 -0.80 15.42 32.52
N GLU A 346 -0.69 14.97 33.76
CA GLU A 346 -0.33 13.59 34.08
C GLU A 346 -1.49 12.64 33.76
N ILE A 347 -1.22 11.51 33.12
CA ILE A 347 -2.22 10.55 32.66
C ILE A 347 -1.90 9.16 33.17
N HIS A 348 -2.95 8.46 33.65
CA HIS A 348 -2.86 7.10 34.17
C HIS A 348 -3.82 6.17 33.43
N PRO A 349 -3.51 4.86 33.35
CA PRO A 349 -4.47 3.86 32.89
C PRO A 349 -5.80 3.92 33.64
N GLY A 350 -6.91 3.80 32.92
CA GLY A 350 -8.27 3.91 33.49
C GLY A 350 -8.82 5.33 33.53
N GLN A 351 -8.05 6.35 33.21
CA GLN A 351 -8.47 7.74 33.23
C GLN A 351 -9.32 8.11 32.03
N ASP A 352 -10.42 8.85 32.26
CA ASP A 352 -11.23 9.45 31.20
C ASP A 352 -10.53 10.69 30.64
N VAL A 353 -10.52 10.79 29.32
CA VAL A 353 -9.86 11.88 28.59
C VAL A 353 -10.70 12.35 27.41
N ALA A 354 -10.55 13.63 27.08
CA ALA A 354 -11.01 14.20 25.82
C ALA A 354 -9.88 14.13 24.78
N ILE A 355 -10.22 13.79 23.55
CA ILE A 355 -9.28 13.65 22.45
C ILE A 355 -9.59 14.71 21.40
N GLY A 356 -8.57 15.46 21.00
CA GLY A 356 -8.61 16.43 19.92
C GLY A 356 -7.70 16.04 18.76
N VAL A 357 -7.92 16.63 17.59
CA VAL A 357 -7.12 16.44 16.37
C VAL A 357 -6.56 17.78 15.93
N ARG A 358 -5.22 17.88 15.85
CA ARG A 358 -4.48 19.06 15.35
C ARG A 358 -4.46 19.10 13.84
N ARG A 359 -4.20 17.93 13.22
CA ARG A 359 -4.08 17.82 11.76
C ARG A 359 -4.59 16.46 11.29
N VAL A 360 -5.22 16.46 10.12
CA VAL A 360 -5.69 15.24 9.46
C VAL A 360 -5.26 15.26 8.00
N HIS A 361 -4.78 14.12 7.51
CA HIS A 361 -4.57 13.86 6.09
C HIS A 361 -5.65 12.90 5.60
N VAL A 362 -6.10 13.04 4.35
CA VAL A 362 -7.22 12.30 3.80
C VAL A 362 -6.82 11.47 2.60
N LEU A 363 -7.08 10.17 2.68
CA LEU A 363 -6.96 9.26 1.54
C LEU A 363 -8.34 9.07 0.88
N PRO A 364 -8.47 9.14 -0.45
CA PRO A 364 -9.73 8.89 -1.12
C PRO A 364 -10.15 7.43 -0.97
N THR A 365 -11.45 7.22 -0.72
CA THR A 365 -12.06 5.90 -0.61
C THR A 365 -13.33 5.89 -1.43
N PRO A 366 -13.56 4.92 -2.34
CA PRO A 366 -14.80 4.85 -3.11
C PRO A 366 -15.97 4.42 -2.22
N LEU A 367 -17.13 4.95 -2.52
CA LEU A 367 -18.45 4.48 -2.15
C LEU A 367 -19.20 5.11 -0.97
N SER A 368 -20.46 5.48 -1.16
CA SER A 368 -21.26 5.98 -0.03
C SER A 368 -22.79 5.92 -0.12
N SER A 369 -23.42 5.37 -1.16
CA SER A 369 -24.90 5.33 -1.18
C SER A 369 -25.47 4.07 -1.83
N PHE A 370 -26.63 3.61 -1.33
CA PHE A 370 -27.42 2.54 -1.94
C PHE A 370 -28.75 3.08 -2.45
N THR A 371 -29.14 2.67 -3.66
CA THR A 371 -30.46 2.93 -4.21
C THR A 371 -31.17 1.59 -4.38
N ALA A 372 -32.29 1.37 -3.68
CA ALA A 372 -33.12 0.19 -3.85
C ALA A 372 -34.08 0.40 -5.02
N CYS A 373 -33.92 -0.36 -6.10
CA CYS A 373 -34.79 -0.35 -7.28
C CYS A 373 -35.69 -1.59 -7.30
N ALA A 374 -36.99 -1.38 -7.42
CA ALA A 374 -37.93 -2.48 -7.53
C ALA A 374 -39.15 -2.13 -8.37
N ALA A 375 -39.80 -3.14 -8.94
CA ALA A 375 -40.98 -2.97 -9.80
C ALA A 375 -42.21 -2.37 -9.07
N SER A 376 -42.21 -2.47 -7.73
CA SER A 376 -43.28 -1.87 -6.93
C SER A 376 -42.71 -1.30 -5.60
N PRO A 377 -43.42 -0.32 -4.99
CA PRO A 377 -43.01 0.21 -3.67
C PRO A 377 -42.94 -0.86 -2.58
N ALA A 378 -43.85 -1.84 -2.59
CA ALA A 378 -43.86 -2.95 -1.62
C ALA A 378 -42.60 -3.82 -1.76
N LEU A 379 -42.17 -4.12 -2.98
CA LEU A 379 -40.96 -4.91 -3.26
C LEU A 379 -39.71 -4.11 -2.93
N ALA A 380 -39.70 -2.80 -3.16
CA ALA A 380 -38.62 -1.93 -2.76
C ALA A 380 -38.47 -1.87 -1.23
N ASP A 381 -39.58 -1.79 -0.50
CA ASP A 381 -39.60 -1.81 0.96
C ASP A 381 -39.11 -3.16 1.51
N ALA A 382 -39.54 -4.29 0.91
CA ALA A 382 -39.02 -5.61 1.25
C ALA A 382 -37.49 -5.71 0.98
N LEU A 383 -37.02 -5.17 -0.13
CA LEU A 383 -35.61 -5.14 -0.50
C LEU A 383 -34.76 -4.33 0.50
N SER A 384 -35.29 -3.18 0.96
CA SER A 384 -34.60 -2.33 1.95
C SER A 384 -34.46 -2.99 3.32
N ARG A 385 -35.30 -3.96 3.63
CA ARG A 385 -35.26 -4.76 4.87
C ARG A 385 -34.39 -6.00 4.80
N GLN A 386 -33.78 -6.27 3.64
CA GLN A 386 -32.87 -7.40 3.50
C GLN A 386 -31.69 -7.30 4.49
N PRO A 387 -31.36 -8.34 5.26
CA PRO A 387 -30.34 -8.29 6.30
C PRO A 387 -28.98 -7.75 5.80
N LEU A 388 -28.53 -8.21 4.65
CA LEU A 388 -27.26 -7.75 4.07
C LEU A 388 -27.28 -6.27 3.70
N LEU A 389 -28.34 -5.79 3.03
CA LEU A 389 -28.44 -4.39 2.62
C LEU A 389 -28.61 -3.47 3.82
N ALA A 390 -29.44 -3.86 4.78
CA ALA A 390 -29.64 -3.13 6.02
C ALA A 390 -28.34 -3.03 6.84
N GLU A 391 -27.59 -4.14 6.97
CA GLU A 391 -26.33 -4.16 7.68
C GLU A 391 -25.26 -3.29 7.00
N LEU A 392 -25.14 -3.38 5.68
CA LEU A 392 -24.25 -2.51 4.90
C LEU A 392 -24.63 -1.03 5.07
N ALA A 393 -25.91 -0.69 4.97
CA ALA A 393 -26.39 0.67 5.11
C ALA A 393 -26.07 1.24 6.51
N VAL A 394 -26.28 0.46 7.56
CA VAL A 394 -25.95 0.85 8.95
C VAL A 394 -24.45 1.04 9.10
N ARG A 395 -23.63 0.07 8.68
CA ARG A 395 -22.17 0.10 8.84
C ARG A 395 -21.50 1.18 8.00
N MET A 396 -22.00 1.40 6.78
CA MET A 396 -21.52 2.46 5.88
C MET A 396 -22.12 3.83 6.21
N LYS A 397 -23.02 3.91 7.21
CA LYS A 397 -23.75 5.14 7.56
C LYS A 397 -24.42 5.83 6.38
N THR A 398 -24.94 5.04 5.46
CA THR A 398 -25.62 5.51 4.26
C THR A 398 -27.12 5.26 4.35
N ARG A 399 -27.90 6.01 3.55
CA ARG A 399 -29.34 5.80 3.44
C ARG A 399 -29.64 4.93 2.24
N ILE A 400 -30.66 4.06 2.38
CA ILE A 400 -31.22 3.34 1.25
C ILE A 400 -32.27 4.23 0.63
N ALA A 401 -32.01 4.78 -0.56
CA ALA A 401 -32.98 5.53 -1.34
C ALA A 401 -33.89 4.55 -2.09
N MET A 402 -35.21 4.73 -1.97
CA MET A 402 -36.20 3.90 -2.63
C MET A 402 -36.55 4.50 -3.98
N ARG A 403 -36.42 3.74 -5.07
CA ARG A 403 -36.87 4.15 -6.41
C ARG A 403 -37.69 3.04 -7.05
N ALA A 404 -38.84 3.39 -7.62
CA ALA A 404 -39.56 2.47 -8.47
C ALA A 404 -38.81 2.28 -9.79
N GLU A 405 -38.71 1.03 -10.25
CA GLU A 405 -38.20 0.77 -11.59
C GLU A 405 -39.14 1.47 -12.60
N PRO A 406 -38.59 2.22 -13.58
CA PRO A 406 -39.41 2.70 -14.68
C PRO A 406 -39.99 1.48 -15.39
N GLN A 407 -41.31 1.50 -15.67
CA GLN A 407 -41.94 0.47 -16.48
C GLN A 407 -41.22 0.38 -17.82
N LEU A 408 -40.97 -0.83 -18.30
CA LEU A 408 -40.40 -1.10 -19.63
C LEU A 408 -41.16 -0.27 -20.68
N GLY A 409 -40.62 0.88 -21.09
CA GLY A 409 -41.24 1.77 -22.04
C GLY A 409 -41.29 3.27 -21.69
N VAL A 410 -40.83 3.71 -20.52
CA VAL A 410 -40.82 5.13 -20.12
C VAL A 410 -39.40 5.73 -20.20
N PRO A 411 -39.22 6.93 -20.77
CA PRO A 411 -37.92 7.48 -21.15
C PRO A 411 -37.06 7.95 -19.97
N GLU A 412 -35.81 7.72 -20.10
CA GLU A 412 -34.53 8.37 -19.69
C GLU A 412 -34.43 9.25 -18.43
N ALA A 413 -35.46 9.94 -17.97
CA ALA A 413 -35.32 10.97 -16.93
C ALA A 413 -35.30 10.47 -15.47
N ALA A 414 -35.61 9.19 -15.21
CA ALA A 414 -35.81 8.69 -13.84
C ALA A 414 -34.58 7.99 -13.21
N CYS A 415 -33.54 7.68 -13.99
CA CYS A 415 -32.31 7.02 -13.52
C CYS A 415 -31.09 7.94 -13.55
N ALA A 416 -31.20 9.17 -14.03
CA ALA A 416 -30.16 10.17 -13.90
C ALA A 416 -30.16 10.68 -12.46
N ALA A 417 -29.31 10.10 -11.62
CA ALA A 417 -28.86 10.76 -10.40
C ALA A 417 -28.01 11.94 -10.84
N ASP A 418 -28.38 13.15 -10.42
CA ASP A 418 -27.55 14.33 -10.63
C ASP A 418 -26.19 14.14 -9.98
N GLY A 419 -25.12 14.12 -10.79
CA GLY A 419 -23.74 14.09 -10.35
C GLY A 419 -23.01 12.74 -10.53
N PRO A 420 -21.68 12.74 -10.46
CA PRO A 420 -20.83 11.56 -10.65
C PRO A 420 -20.85 10.65 -9.39
N PHE A 421 -22.04 10.20 -8.97
CA PHE A 421 -22.17 9.33 -7.82
C PHE A 421 -22.08 7.87 -8.23
N VAL A 422 -21.14 7.18 -7.64
CA VAL A 422 -21.07 5.73 -7.61
C VAL A 422 -22.11 5.24 -6.58
N GLY A 423 -23.39 5.30 -6.93
CA GLY A 423 -24.45 4.71 -6.15
C GLY A 423 -24.60 3.24 -6.48
N THR A 424 -24.56 2.36 -5.49
CA THR A 424 -24.89 0.95 -5.69
C THR A 424 -26.40 0.80 -5.79
N THR A 425 -26.90 0.27 -6.92
CA THR A 425 -28.31 -0.06 -7.09
C THR A 425 -28.57 -1.47 -6.59
N ALA A 426 -29.57 -1.65 -5.73
CA ALA A 426 -29.99 -2.97 -5.25
C ALA A 426 -31.17 -3.48 -6.05
N LEU A 427 -31.11 -4.75 -6.49
CA LEU A 427 -32.12 -5.45 -7.26
C LEU A 427 -32.46 -6.78 -6.61
N ALA A 428 -33.75 -7.11 -6.48
CA ALA A 428 -34.19 -8.43 -6.03
C ALA A 428 -33.97 -9.48 -7.14
N SER A 429 -33.41 -10.63 -6.77
CA SER A 429 -33.25 -11.77 -7.69
C SER A 429 -34.60 -12.43 -7.91
N GLN A 430 -35.07 -12.42 -9.16
CA GLN A 430 -36.33 -13.01 -9.63
C GLN A 430 -36.15 -13.54 -11.06
N ALA A 431 -37.17 -14.16 -11.62
CA ALA A 431 -37.18 -14.52 -13.04
C ALA A 431 -36.86 -13.27 -13.89
N ASP A 432 -36.07 -13.43 -14.94
CA ASP A 432 -35.53 -12.37 -15.81
C ASP A 432 -34.56 -11.38 -15.11
N CYS A 433 -33.99 -11.74 -13.97
CA CYS A 433 -33.03 -10.91 -13.25
C CYS A 433 -31.84 -10.50 -14.12
N ALA A 434 -31.32 -11.41 -14.94
CA ALA A 434 -30.22 -11.13 -15.86
C ALA A 434 -30.55 -10.02 -16.87
N HIS A 435 -31.76 -10.04 -17.44
CA HIS A 435 -32.22 -9.01 -18.38
C HIS A 435 -32.41 -7.64 -17.68
N ARG A 436 -32.97 -7.64 -16.49
CA ARG A 436 -33.16 -6.43 -15.68
C ARG A 436 -31.83 -5.83 -15.23
N ALA A 437 -30.88 -6.68 -14.82
CA ALA A 437 -29.54 -6.24 -14.47
C ALA A 437 -28.82 -5.59 -15.66
N GLU A 438 -28.85 -6.21 -16.84
CA GLU A 438 -28.31 -5.64 -18.07
C GLU A 438 -28.97 -4.30 -18.41
N TRP A 439 -30.28 -4.20 -18.31
CA TRP A 439 -31.02 -2.99 -18.59
C TRP A 439 -30.64 -1.84 -17.65
N LEU A 440 -30.52 -2.07 -16.32
CA LEU A 440 -30.09 -1.06 -15.35
C LEU A 440 -28.66 -0.59 -15.61
N LEU A 441 -27.74 -1.54 -15.90
CA LEU A 441 -26.34 -1.22 -16.15
C LEU A 441 -26.16 -0.43 -17.46
N ARG A 442 -26.95 -0.71 -18.52
CA ARG A 442 -26.97 0.09 -19.76
C ARG A 442 -27.48 1.51 -19.57
N ARG A 443 -28.27 1.77 -18.52
CA ARG A 443 -28.85 3.10 -18.21
C ARG A 443 -28.07 3.87 -17.15
N GLY A 444 -26.84 3.50 -16.87
CA GLY A 444 -25.92 4.28 -16.05
C GLY A 444 -25.74 3.78 -14.61
N ALA A 445 -26.36 2.66 -14.20
CA ALA A 445 -25.98 2.03 -12.96
C ALA A 445 -24.52 1.52 -13.08
N GLN A 446 -23.61 2.01 -12.24
CA GLN A 446 -22.22 1.58 -12.27
C GLN A 446 -21.97 0.33 -11.41
N ASP A 447 -22.68 0.23 -10.28
CA ASP A 447 -22.60 -0.89 -9.36
C ASP A 447 -24.01 -1.40 -9.06
N LEU A 448 -24.25 -2.69 -9.28
CA LEU A 448 -25.55 -3.33 -9.11
C LEU A 448 -25.46 -4.48 -8.11
N LEU A 449 -26.11 -4.35 -6.95
CA LEU A 449 -26.23 -5.40 -5.94
C LEU A 449 -27.49 -6.21 -6.16
N VAL A 450 -27.36 -7.43 -6.65
CA VAL A 450 -28.44 -8.40 -6.81
C VAL A 450 -28.56 -9.21 -5.52
N LEU A 451 -29.76 -9.21 -4.94
CA LEU A 451 -30.04 -9.88 -3.67
C LEU A 451 -31.05 -11.02 -3.85
N PRO A 452 -30.77 -12.23 -3.35
CA PRO A 452 -31.77 -13.28 -3.24
C PRO A 452 -32.86 -12.91 -2.25
N GLU A 453 -33.96 -13.67 -2.21
CA GLU A 453 -35.09 -13.42 -1.31
C GLU A 453 -34.67 -13.35 0.17
N HIS A 454 -33.68 -14.15 0.56
CA HIS A 454 -33.09 -14.16 1.89
C HIS A 454 -31.55 -14.08 1.80
N ALA A 455 -31.01 -12.86 1.81
CA ALA A 455 -29.56 -12.62 1.81
C ALA A 455 -29.01 -12.50 3.23
N ALA A 456 -28.29 -13.51 3.69
CA ALA A 456 -27.51 -13.44 4.93
C ALA A 456 -26.27 -12.57 4.75
N VAL A 457 -25.75 -12.01 5.86
CA VAL A 457 -24.45 -11.31 5.86
C VAL A 457 -23.35 -12.32 5.51
N PRO A 458 -22.57 -12.10 4.45
CA PRO A 458 -21.59 -13.08 4.00
C PRO A 458 -20.40 -13.18 4.95
N GLN A 459 -19.93 -14.40 5.17
CA GLN A 459 -18.67 -14.68 5.87
C GLN A 459 -17.49 -14.74 4.90
N ARG A 460 -17.77 -14.97 3.60
CA ARG A 460 -16.78 -15.01 2.54
C ARG A 460 -17.30 -14.30 1.29
N VAL A 461 -16.43 -13.52 0.67
CA VAL A 461 -16.73 -12.80 -0.57
C VAL A 461 -15.76 -13.28 -1.65
N LEU A 462 -16.32 -13.88 -2.71
CA LEU A 462 -15.58 -14.23 -3.91
C LEU A 462 -15.49 -13.00 -4.82
N ILE A 463 -14.31 -12.74 -5.36
CA ILE A 463 -14.06 -11.61 -6.27
C ILE A 463 -13.57 -12.17 -7.60
N HIS A 464 -14.18 -11.72 -8.70
CA HIS A 464 -13.77 -12.06 -10.06
C HIS A 464 -13.93 -10.84 -10.96
N TRP A 465 -13.18 -10.76 -12.05
CA TRP A 465 -13.39 -9.74 -13.09
C TRP A 465 -13.26 -10.34 -14.49
N MET A 466 -14.03 -9.77 -15.40
CA MET A 466 -14.05 -10.10 -16.82
C MET A 466 -13.42 -8.94 -17.59
N GLY A 467 -12.19 -9.14 -18.06
CA GLY A 467 -11.41 -8.13 -18.78
C GLY A 467 -10.58 -7.21 -17.85
N GLU A 468 -9.39 -6.83 -18.33
CA GLU A 468 -8.42 -6.03 -17.54
C GLU A 468 -8.96 -4.65 -17.12
N GLY A 469 -9.82 -4.04 -17.93
CA GLY A 469 -10.38 -2.71 -17.67
C GLY A 469 -11.29 -2.62 -16.44
N SER A 470 -11.84 -3.73 -15.93
CA SER A 470 -12.71 -3.74 -14.74
C SER A 470 -11.98 -4.02 -13.44
N ARG A 471 -10.73 -4.46 -13.48
CA ARG A 471 -9.97 -4.95 -12.33
C ARG A 471 -9.84 -3.92 -11.23
N SER A 472 -9.26 -2.74 -11.51
CA SER A 472 -8.99 -1.72 -10.50
C SER A 472 -10.27 -1.21 -9.83
N ALA A 473 -11.33 -0.98 -10.61
CA ALA A 473 -12.63 -0.58 -10.09
C ALA A 473 -13.27 -1.68 -9.22
N THR A 474 -13.18 -2.95 -9.65
CA THR A 474 -13.69 -4.09 -8.87
C THR A 474 -12.98 -4.20 -7.53
N LEU A 475 -11.66 -4.05 -7.51
CA LEU A 475 -10.88 -4.07 -6.28
C LEU A 475 -11.22 -2.89 -5.35
N ALA A 476 -11.41 -1.69 -5.91
CA ALA A 476 -11.80 -0.50 -5.16
C ALA A 476 -13.17 -0.69 -4.47
N VAL A 477 -14.16 -1.15 -5.22
CA VAL A 477 -15.52 -1.41 -4.71
C VAL A 477 -15.51 -2.57 -3.71
N SER A 478 -14.79 -3.67 -4.01
CA SER A 478 -14.64 -4.80 -3.09
C SER A 478 -14.04 -4.37 -1.76
N ALA A 479 -12.98 -3.56 -1.78
CA ALA A 479 -12.35 -3.05 -0.57
C ALA A 479 -13.29 -2.15 0.23
N SER A 480 -14.11 -1.34 -0.42
CA SER A 480 -15.12 -0.51 0.24
C SER A 480 -16.18 -1.35 0.96
N VAL A 481 -16.74 -2.35 0.29
CA VAL A 481 -17.76 -3.24 0.86
C VAL A 481 -17.17 -4.10 1.98
N LEU A 482 -16.03 -4.74 1.74
CA LEU A 482 -15.39 -5.66 2.69
C LEU A 482 -14.90 -5.02 3.98
N ARG A 483 -14.59 -3.71 3.96
CA ARG A 483 -14.29 -2.97 5.19
C ARG A 483 -15.43 -2.97 6.20
N HIS A 484 -16.64 -3.00 5.71
CA HIS A 484 -17.86 -2.96 6.53
C HIS A 484 -18.39 -4.37 6.82
N LEU A 485 -17.95 -5.38 6.06
CA LEU A 485 -18.27 -6.78 6.31
C LEU A 485 -17.04 -7.46 6.92
N SER A 486 -17.17 -8.09 8.06
CA SER A 486 -16.09 -8.92 8.65
C SER A 486 -15.97 -10.24 7.88
N ALA A 487 -15.77 -10.17 6.55
CA ALA A 487 -15.78 -11.29 5.63
C ALA A 487 -14.39 -11.55 5.03
N GLU A 488 -14.06 -12.81 4.79
CA GLU A 488 -12.85 -13.23 4.07
C GLU A 488 -12.98 -12.88 2.59
N ALA A 489 -11.98 -12.21 2.02
CA ALA A 489 -11.89 -11.90 0.60
C ALA A 489 -11.11 -12.98 -0.15
N VAL A 490 -11.68 -13.51 -1.23
CA VAL A 490 -11.04 -14.52 -2.09
C VAL A 490 -11.16 -14.12 -3.55
N TYR A 491 -10.03 -13.80 -4.19
CA TYR A 491 -10.00 -13.64 -5.64
C TYR A 491 -9.92 -14.99 -6.34
N VAL A 492 -10.82 -15.24 -7.26
CA VAL A 492 -10.87 -16.46 -8.07
C VAL A 492 -10.50 -16.14 -9.51
N GLY A 493 -9.28 -16.46 -9.91
CA GLY A 493 -8.82 -16.39 -11.30
C GLY A 493 -9.24 -17.65 -12.06
N ILE A 494 -10.03 -17.50 -13.14
CA ILE A 494 -10.54 -18.64 -13.92
C ILE A 494 -10.03 -18.55 -15.35
N PHE A 495 -9.41 -19.63 -15.83
CA PHE A 495 -8.80 -19.72 -17.15
C PHE A 495 -9.35 -20.89 -17.95
N PRO A 496 -9.48 -20.77 -19.30
CA PRO A 496 -9.92 -21.90 -20.14
C PRO A 496 -8.99 -23.09 -20.08
N GLN A 497 -9.52 -24.32 -20.18
CA GLN A 497 -8.77 -25.58 -20.03
C GLN A 497 -7.63 -25.82 -21.05
N GLN A 498 -7.56 -25.11 -22.16
CA GLN A 498 -6.58 -25.35 -23.22
C GLN A 498 -5.20 -24.74 -22.92
N SER A 499 -4.15 -25.59 -22.87
CA SER A 499 -2.70 -25.38 -22.72
C SER A 499 -2.18 -25.00 -21.31
N ALA A 500 -1.93 -26.05 -20.50
CA ALA A 500 -1.69 -25.95 -19.05
C ALA A 500 -0.41 -25.23 -18.59
N ARG A 501 0.69 -25.22 -19.35
CA ARG A 501 1.99 -24.70 -18.84
C ARG A 501 2.21 -23.20 -19.01
N VAL A 502 1.95 -22.64 -20.17
CA VAL A 502 2.18 -21.21 -20.44
C VAL A 502 1.12 -20.34 -19.76
N ARG A 503 -0.11 -20.81 -19.67
CA ARG A 503 -1.23 -20.08 -19.05
C ARG A 503 -1.25 -20.16 -17.54
N ALA A 504 -0.72 -21.22 -16.93
CA ALA A 504 -0.52 -21.25 -15.48
C ALA A 504 0.45 -20.16 -15.00
N GLN A 505 1.46 -19.84 -15.81
CA GLN A 505 2.40 -18.73 -15.51
C GLN A 505 1.73 -17.36 -15.64
N HIS A 506 0.91 -17.12 -16.67
CA HIS A 506 0.16 -15.87 -16.81
C HIS A 506 -0.92 -15.75 -15.74
N GLY A 507 -1.65 -16.81 -15.45
CA GLY A 507 -2.65 -16.83 -14.40
C GLY A 507 -2.07 -16.57 -13.01
N MET A 508 -0.91 -17.15 -12.70
CA MET A 508 -0.23 -16.88 -11.44
C MET A 508 0.24 -15.42 -11.33
N ARG A 509 0.69 -14.84 -12.43
CA ARG A 509 1.05 -13.41 -12.49
C ARG A 509 -0.16 -12.53 -12.21
N ASP A 510 -1.29 -12.80 -12.86
CA ASP A 510 -2.56 -12.08 -12.66
C ASP A 510 -3.03 -12.15 -11.21
N LEU A 511 -2.92 -13.32 -10.55
CA LEU A 511 -3.27 -13.50 -9.15
C LEU A 511 -2.38 -12.66 -8.23
N LEU A 512 -1.08 -12.63 -8.48
CA LEU A 512 -0.12 -11.87 -7.68
C LEU A 512 -0.28 -10.36 -7.90
N ASP A 513 -0.52 -9.93 -9.13
CA ASP A 513 -0.80 -8.54 -9.46
C ASP A 513 -2.09 -8.05 -8.81
N ALA A 514 -3.14 -8.86 -8.86
CA ALA A 514 -4.41 -8.58 -8.21
C ALA A 514 -4.28 -8.46 -6.69
N ARG A 515 -3.58 -9.41 -6.06
CA ARG A 515 -3.32 -9.39 -4.62
C ARG A 515 -2.49 -8.17 -4.22
N SER A 516 -1.47 -7.86 -5.01
CA SER A 516 -0.62 -6.69 -4.80
C SER A 516 -1.43 -5.40 -4.87
N GLU A 517 -2.20 -5.19 -5.94
CA GLU A 517 -3.05 -4.02 -6.11
C GLU A 517 -4.09 -3.88 -5.00
N ALA A 518 -4.78 -4.97 -4.63
CA ALA A 518 -5.76 -4.98 -3.55
C ALA A 518 -5.17 -4.50 -2.22
N GLN A 519 -4.01 -5.05 -1.85
CA GLN A 519 -3.35 -4.69 -0.60
C GLN A 519 -2.79 -3.27 -0.64
N LEU A 520 -2.15 -2.86 -1.74
CA LEU A 520 -1.40 -1.62 -1.84
C LEU A 520 -2.30 -0.40 -2.05
N ALA A 521 -3.21 -0.47 -3.01
CA ALA A 521 -4.10 0.64 -3.34
C ALA A 521 -5.29 0.76 -2.37
N HIS A 522 -5.77 -0.39 -1.85
CA HIS A 522 -7.04 -0.44 -1.13
C HIS A 522 -6.95 -0.99 0.30
N GLY A 523 -5.78 -1.47 0.76
CA GLY A 523 -5.59 -2.09 2.06
C GLY A 523 -6.44 -3.36 2.25
N LEU A 524 -6.76 -4.06 1.15
CA LEU A 524 -7.57 -5.27 1.16
C LEU A 524 -6.66 -6.50 1.18
N GLU A 525 -6.67 -7.24 2.29
CA GLU A 525 -6.08 -8.57 2.32
C GLU A 525 -7.02 -9.57 1.67
N MET A 526 -6.54 -10.29 0.65
CA MET A 526 -7.31 -11.32 0.00
C MET A 526 -6.49 -12.57 -0.31
N ARG A 527 -7.15 -13.73 -0.22
CA ARG A 527 -6.62 -14.98 -0.77
C ARG A 527 -6.81 -15.02 -2.27
N THR A 528 -6.00 -15.83 -2.94
CA THR A 528 -6.09 -16.01 -4.40
C THR A 528 -6.22 -17.49 -4.72
N GLU A 529 -7.16 -17.83 -5.57
CA GLU A 529 -7.42 -19.18 -6.04
C GLU A 529 -7.36 -19.23 -7.58
N LEU A 530 -6.75 -20.28 -8.13
CA LEU A 530 -6.66 -20.51 -9.58
C LEU A 530 -7.57 -21.69 -9.94
N ARG A 531 -8.48 -21.48 -10.91
CA ARG A 531 -9.37 -22.52 -11.43
C ARG A 531 -9.34 -22.56 -12.96
N PHE A 532 -9.76 -23.68 -13.54
CA PHE A 532 -9.76 -23.90 -14.97
C PHE A 532 -11.13 -24.44 -15.41
N GLY A 533 -11.78 -23.75 -16.32
CA GLY A 533 -13.09 -24.17 -16.83
C GLY A 533 -13.93 -23.02 -17.36
N ASP A 534 -15.23 -23.20 -17.39
CA ASP A 534 -16.20 -22.13 -17.66
C ASP A 534 -16.37 -21.25 -16.41
N VAL A 535 -16.32 -19.93 -16.63
CA VAL A 535 -16.31 -18.96 -15.53
C VAL A 535 -17.55 -19.05 -14.64
N ALA A 536 -18.74 -19.13 -15.24
CA ALA A 536 -19.97 -19.15 -14.47
C ALA A 536 -20.17 -20.48 -13.71
N GLN A 537 -19.77 -21.60 -14.33
CA GLN A 537 -19.84 -22.93 -13.70
C GLN A 537 -18.86 -23.05 -12.53
N GLU A 538 -17.60 -22.61 -12.71
CA GLU A 538 -16.59 -22.68 -11.66
C GLU A 538 -16.93 -21.78 -10.47
N LEU A 539 -17.48 -20.57 -10.73
CA LEU A 539 -17.97 -19.69 -9.66
C LEU A 539 -19.19 -20.27 -8.95
N ALA A 540 -20.13 -20.87 -9.67
CA ALA A 540 -21.29 -21.53 -9.07
C ALA A 540 -20.87 -22.70 -8.16
N LEU A 541 -19.96 -23.54 -8.63
CA LEU A 541 -19.40 -24.64 -7.82
C LEU A 541 -18.72 -24.09 -6.56
N ARG A 542 -17.94 -23.02 -6.70
CA ARG A 542 -17.22 -22.43 -5.58
C ARG A 542 -18.14 -21.77 -4.56
N LEU A 543 -19.21 -21.10 -5.01
CA LEU A 543 -20.24 -20.52 -4.15
C LEU A 543 -21.01 -21.59 -3.37
N ALA A 544 -21.23 -22.77 -3.98
CA ALA A 544 -21.93 -23.87 -3.33
C ALA A 544 -21.11 -24.60 -2.25
N GLU A 545 -19.79 -24.42 -2.20
CA GLU A 545 -18.91 -25.10 -1.25
C GLU A 545 -19.12 -24.68 0.22
N ALA A 546 -19.69 -23.50 0.48
CA ALA A 546 -19.97 -23.05 1.84
C ALA A 546 -21.21 -22.14 1.91
N PRO A 547 -21.95 -22.13 3.02
CA PRO A 547 -23.05 -21.21 3.23
C PRO A 547 -22.55 -19.77 3.41
N ALA A 548 -23.45 -18.81 3.30
CA ALA A 548 -23.18 -17.37 3.52
C ALA A 548 -21.99 -16.83 2.70
N GLN A 549 -22.04 -17.01 1.38
CA GLN A 549 -21.08 -16.43 0.43
C GLN A 549 -21.74 -15.35 -0.42
N MET A 550 -20.91 -14.44 -0.92
CA MET A 550 -21.28 -13.37 -1.85
C MET A 550 -20.29 -13.38 -3.02
N LEU A 551 -20.74 -12.99 -4.21
CA LEU A 551 -19.89 -12.79 -5.38
C LEU A 551 -19.81 -11.30 -5.73
N ILE A 552 -18.59 -10.80 -5.94
CA ILE A 552 -18.34 -9.50 -6.58
C ILE A 552 -17.72 -9.76 -7.94
N VAL A 553 -18.37 -9.26 -9.00
CA VAL A 553 -17.89 -9.48 -10.36
C VAL A 553 -17.71 -8.16 -11.10
N GLY A 554 -16.49 -7.94 -11.64
CA GLY A 554 -16.17 -6.81 -12.51
C GLY A 554 -16.47 -7.12 -13.97
N VAL A 555 -17.10 -6.18 -14.66
CA VAL A 555 -17.60 -6.37 -16.02
C VAL A 555 -17.29 -5.16 -16.91
N THR A 556 -16.83 -5.42 -18.13
CA THR A 556 -16.65 -4.40 -19.18
C THR A 556 -17.61 -4.58 -20.35
N GLU A 557 -18.06 -5.82 -20.62
CA GLU A 557 -18.94 -6.18 -21.75
C GLU A 557 -20.26 -6.78 -21.21
N LEU A 558 -21.33 -5.98 -21.20
CA LEU A 558 -22.63 -6.36 -20.60
C LEU A 558 -23.31 -7.54 -21.28
N THR A 559 -23.38 -7.57 -22.61
CA THR A 559 -24.08 -8.62 -23.35
C THR A 559 -23.47 -9.99 -23.05
N ARG A 560 -22.14 -10.07 -23.11
CA ARG A 560 -21.41 -11.30 -22.83
C ARG A 560 -21.53 -11.73 -21.36
N PHE A 561 -21.61 -10.76 -20.45
CA PHE A 561 -21.85 -11.01 -19.03
C PHE A 561 -23.26 -11.57 -18.81
N ALA A 562 -24.31 -10.89 -19.30
CA ALA A 562 -25.70 -11.29 -19.09
C ALA A 562 -25.99 -12.70 -19.63
N GLU A 563 -25.47 -13.05 -20.81
CA GLU A 563 -25.57 -14.41 -21.37
C GLU A 563 -24.86 -15.45 -20.49
N ARG A 564 -23.64 -15.17 -20.08
CA ARG A 564 -22.80 -16.13 -19.34
C ARG A 564 -23.26 -16.35 -17.91
N PHE A 565 -23.73 -15.29 -17.24
CA PHE A 565 -24.14 -15.32 -15.83
C PHE A 565 -25.65 -15.48 -15.61
N ARG A 566 -26.43 -15.66 -16.68
CA ARG A 566 -27.89 -15.82 -16.59
C ARG A 566 -28.31 -16.84 -15.54
N GLY A 567 -27.72 -18.02 -15.54
CA GLY A 567 -28.07 -19.07 -14.58
C GLY A 567 -27.81 -18.71 -13.11
N LEU A 568 -26.77 -17.92 -12.84
CA LEU A 568 -26.47 -17.44 -11.48
C LEU A 568 -27.40 -16.30 -11.06
N LEU A 569 -27.76 -15.39 -11.98
CA LEU A 569 -28.63 -14.24 -11.72
C LEU A 569 -30.10 -14.64 -11.56
N ASP A 570 -30.61 -15.46 -12.48
CA ASP A 570 -32.00 -15.91 -12.48
C ASP A 570 -32.22 -17.04 -11.43
N GLY A 571 -31.18 -17.78 -11.06
CA GLY A 571 -31.19 -18.81 -10.03
C GLY A 571 -31.28 -18.29 -8.59
N GLY A 572 -30.90 -17.06 -8.37
CA GLY A 572 -31.15 -16.29 -7.15
C GLY A 572 -30.72 -16.88 -5.82
N GLN A 573 -29.61 -17.61 -5.77
CA GLN A 573 -29.17 -18.29 -4.53
C GLN A 573 -28.20 -17.46 -3.70
N TRP A 574 -27.39 -16.60 -4.32
CA TRP A 574 -26.33 -15.84 -3.64
C TRP A 574 -26.40 -14.35 -3.93
N PRO A 575 -26.04 -13.50 -2.96
CA PRO A 575 -25.85 -12.08 -3.22
C PRO A 575 -24.74 -11.87 -4.25
N MET A 576 -24.98 -11.00 -5.24
CA MET A 576 -24.00 -10.68 -6.28
C MET A 576 -23.89 -9.16 -6.46
N LEU A 577 -22.66 -8.65 -6.34
CA LEU A 577 -22.36 -7.24 -6.67
C LEU A 577 -21.67 -7.19 -8.02
N ILE A 578 -22.31 -6.54 -8.98
CA ILE A 578 -21.80 -6.36 -10.33
C ILE A 578 -21.21 -4.97 -10.42
N VAL A 579 -19.92 -4.89 -10.74
CA VAL A 579 -19.17 -3.63 -10.91
C VAL A 579 -18.96 -3.41 -12.40
N TYR A 580 -19.72 -2.50 -13.00
CA TYR A 580 -19.64 -2.22 -14.44
C TYR A 580 -18.79 -0.98 -14.74
N ARG A 581 -17.81 -1.13 -15.63
CA ARG A 581 -16.93 -0.05 -16.11
C ARG A 581 -16.70 -0.17 -17.62
N GLY A 582 -17.76 -0.35 -18.36
CA GLY A 582 -17.74 -0.31 -19.83
C GLY A 582 -18.19 1.06 -20.35
N SER A 583 -17.93 1.32 -21.63
CA SER A 583 -18.59 2.43 -22.33
C SER A 583 -20.08 2.12 -22.46
N PRO A 584 -20.96 3.08 -22.25
CA PRO A 584 -22.40 2.89 -22.39
C PRO A 584 -22.82 2.43 -23.79
#